data_398ed342ef79446ff78ed193f0528673
#
_entry.id   398ed342ef79446ff78ed193f0528673
#
_cell.length_a   1.000
_cell.length_b   1.000
_cell.length_c   1.000
_cell.angle_alpha   90.00
_cell.angle_beta   90.00
_cell.angle_gamma   90.00
#
_symmetry.space_group_name_H-M   'P 1'
#
loop_
_entity.id
_entity.type
_entity.pdbx_description
1 polymer ?
#
loop_
_entity_poly.entity_id
_entity_poly.type
_entity_poly.pdbx_seq_one_letter_code
_entity_poly.pdbx_strand_id
1 'polypeptide(L)'
;EAQGVEIPEVGTTTFRPPYTPVSIGALKGRNVDEHFRPLRRTPMHQWNLDHGATMQMAGLWHRPWYFAREGEGITEAYIRETETTRKTVGLCDVTSLGKISIQGPDATEFLNRIYTNPFAKLPIGKARYGIMLRDDGIVMDDGTTWRLSETEYFMTTTTAHAAKVMVFLEELLQTRWQDLKVHVTSVSEQWAGSAVAGPKSREVLEACVEDPAVMADEVFPFMGVIETTLKGGIPCRIARISFSGEMAYEAYVPSDYAPAMMDLLWPEAESRDGCLYGLEALGALRIEKGHVTGAELDGRVSIDDAGLGKMASPNKSFIGSALRNRPEFCLLYTSP
;
A
#
# COMPACT_ATOMS: atom_id res chain seq x y z
N GLU A 1 0.87 38.11 -36.45
CA GLU A 1 0.77 39.43 -37.13
C GLU A 1 0.16 39.28 -38.52
N ALA A 2 0.59 38.34 -39.38
CA ALA A 2 0.04 38.19 -40.74
C ALA A 2 -1.45 37.81 -40.79
N GLN A 3 -2.01 37.31 -39.70
CA GLN A 3 -3.42 36.92 -39.57
C GLN A 3 -4.23 37.89 -38.70
N GLY A 4 -3.64 38.98 -38.22
CA GLY A 4 -4.30 39.96 -37.34
C GLY A 4 -4.63 39.43 -35.95
N VAL A 5 -4.00 38.33 -35.54
CA VAL A 5 -4.17 37.71 -34.20
C VAL A 5 -3.00 38.16 -33.32
N GLU A 6 -3.31 38.60 -32.12
CA GLU A 6 -2.31 38.96 -31.12
C GLU A 6 -1.50 37.74 -30.70
N ILE A 7 -0.18 37.90 -30.48
CA ILE A 7 0.74 36.80 -30.10
C ILE A 7 0.24 35.97 -28.92
N PRO A 8 -0.33 36.56 -27.86
CA PRO A 8 -0.89 35.78 -26.74
C PRO A 8 -2.06 34.87 -27.09
N GLU A 9 -2.76 35.17 -28.21
CA GLU A 9 -3.94 34.43 -28.66
C GLU A 9 -3.61 33.30 -29.64
N VAL A 10 -2.38 33.27 -30.18
CA VAL A 10 -1.95 32.23 -31.14
C VAL A 10 -1.84 30.84 -30.52
N GLY A 11 -1.80 30.74 -29.20
CA GLY A 11 -1.59 29.48 -28.50
C GLY A 11 -0.17 28.95 -28.57
N THR A 12 0.06 27.82 -27.97
CA THR A 12 1.34 27.14 -27.98
C THR A 12 1.39 26.07 -29.07
N THR A 13 2.59 25.82 -29.60
CA THR A 13 2.83 24.75 -30.57
C THR A 13 2.41 23.41 -29.99
N THR A 14 1.62 22.64 -30.74
CA THR A 14 1.31 21.26 -30.36
C THR A 14 2.48 20.35 -30.73
N PHE A 15 3.04 19.67 -29.76
CA PHE A 15 4.11 18.72 -29.97
C PHE A 15 3.57 17.35 -30.40
N ARG A 16 4.26 16.69 -31.32
CA ARG A 16 4.00 15.29 -31.64
C ARG A 16 4.66 14.37 -30.62
N PRO A 17 4.10 13.20 -30.32
CA PRO A 17 4.80 12.19 -29.53
C PRO A 17 6.12 11.74 -30.21
N PRO A 18 7.18 11.42 -29.45
CA PRO A 18 7.26 11.56 -28.00
C PRO A 18 7.35 13.03 -27.60
N TYR A 19 6.55 13.40 -26.58
CA TYR A 19 6.55 14.76 -26.09
C TYR A 19 7.87 15.09 -25.41
N THR A 20 8.39 16.27 -25.65
CA THR A 20 9.45 16.83 -24.80
C THR A 20 8.90 17.05 -23.39
N PRO A 21 9.69 16.77 -22.35
CA PRO A 21 9.28 17.08 -20.98
C PRO A 21 8.89 18.56 -20.89
N VAL A 22 7.66 18.82 -20.46
CA VAL A 22 7.14 20.18 -20.27
C VAL A 22 7.22 20.48 -18.77
N SER A 23 7.75 21.67 -18.41
CA SER A 23 7.75 22.06 -17.00
C SER A 23 6.32 22.23 -16.49
N ILE A 24 6.10 21.91 -15.21
CA ILE A 24 4.81 22.12 -14.53
C ILE A 24 4.34 23.56 -14.69
N GLY A 25 5.26 24.54 -14.68
CA GLY A 25 4.95 25.95 -14.89
C GLY A 25 4.41 26.29 -16.29
N ALA A 26 4.86 25.55 -17.33
CA ALA A 26 4.35 25.72 -18.70
C ALA A 26 2.95 25.10 -18.89
N LEU A 27 2.66 24.06 -18.12
CA LEU A 27 1.36 23.40 -18.11
C LEU A 27 0.36 24.14 -17.19
N LYS A 28 0.84 24.85 -16.18
CA LYS A 28 0.05 25.56 -15.20
C LYS A 28 -0.47 26.88 -15.80
N GLY A 29 -1.50 26.82 -16.62
CA GLY A 29 -2.29 28.00 -16.95
C GLY A 29 -2.88 28.64 -15.68
N ARG A 30 -3.22 29.92 -15.73
CA ARG A 30 -3.65 30.71 -14.54
C ARG A 30 -4.89 30.17 -13.81
N ASN A 31 -5.66 29.26 -14.42
CA ASN A 31 -6.94 28.76 -13.93
C ASN A 31 -7.01 27.22 -13.90
N VAL A 32 -5.90 26.52 -13.67
CA VAL A 32 -5.83 25.06 -13.91
C VAL A 32 -5.66 24.26 -12.62
N ASP A 33 -6.14 24.76 -11.47
CA ASP A 33 -5.87 24.20 -10.15
C ASP A 33 -6.13 22.70 -10.04
N GLU A 34 -7.21 22.18 -10.60
CA GLU A 34 -7.55 20.76 -10.49
C GLU A 34 -7.05 19.89 -11.66
N HIS A 35 -6.82 20.45 -12.84
CA HIS A 35 -6.42 19.69 -14.02
C HIS A 35 -5.03 19.06 -13.93
N PHE A 36 -4.14 19.57 -13.07
CA PHE A 36 -2.79 19.04 -12.83
C PHE A 36 -2.67 18.15 -11.62
N ARG A 37 -3.74 17.98 -10.87
CA ARG A 37 -3.83 17.03 -9.75
C ARG A 37 -4.95 16.06 -10.06
N PRO A 38 -4.73 15.08 -10.96
CA PRO A 38 -5.74 14.05 -11.19
C PRO A 38 -6.05 13.39 -9.86
N LEU A 39 -7.30 13.49 -9.45
CA LEU A 39 -7.78 12.92 -8.22
C LEU A 39 -8.25 11.49 -8.50
N ARG A 40 -7.61 10.52 -7.83
CA ARG A 40 -8.04 9.13 -7.84
C ARG A 40 -8.93 8.87 -6.63
N ARG A 41 -10.03 8.20 -6.84
CA ARG A 41 -10.97 7.79 -5.80
C ARG A 41 -11.00 6.28 -5.69
N THR A 42 -11.04 5.77 -4.45
CA THR A 42 -11.25 4.35 -4.23
C THR A 42 -12.72 3.98 -4.53
N PRO A 43 -13.03 2.71 -4.82
CA PRO A 43 -14.43 2.27 -4.94
C PRO A 43 -15.24 2.53 -3.67
N MET A 44 -14.59 2.64 -2.51
CA MET A 44 -15.23 2.95 -1.22
C MET A 44 -15.36 4.46 -0.95
N HIS A 45 -14.95 5.33 -1.88
CA HIS A 45 -14.90 6.77 -1.66
C HIS A 45 -16.25 7.36 -1.21
N GLN A 46 -17.32 7.07 -1.95
CA GLN A 46 -18.65 7.59 -1.60
C GLN A 46 -19.14 6.96 -0.31
N TRP A 47 -18.94 5.66 -0.12
CA TRP A 47 -19.27 4.96 1.10
C TRP A 47 -18.61 5.63 2.33
N ASN A 48 -17.34 5.95 2.24
CA ASN A 48 -16.62 6.66 3.31
C ASN A 48 -17.19 8.05 3.58
N LEU A 49 -17.55 8.81 2.54
CA LEU A 49 -18.19 10.13 2.69
C LEU A 49 -19.54 10.01 3.40
N ASP A 50 -20.35 9.05 3.01
CA ASP A 50 -21.68 8.80 3.59
C ASP A 50 -21.60 8.40 5.08
N HIS A 51 -20.43 7.89 5.50
CA HIS A 51 -20.10 7.54 6.89
C HIS A 51 -19.28 8.61 7.63
N GLY A 52 -19.24 9.85 7.11
CA GLY A 52 -18.66 11.00 7.81
C GLY A 52 -17.15 11.18 7.64
N ALA A 53 -16.54 10.55 6.66
CA ALA A 53 -15.11 10.74 6.41
C ALA A 53 -14.77 12.17 5.98
N THR A 54 -13.82 12.79 6.65
CA THR A 54 -13.06 13.90 6.10
C THR A 54 -11.91 13.35 5.28
N MET A 55 -11.77 13.82 4.03
CA MET A 55 -10.83 13.25 3.08
C MET A 55 -9.56 14.08 2.95
N GLN A 56 -8.42 13.41 2.68
CA GLN A 56 -7.16 14.06 2.30
C GLN A 56 -6.47 13.33 1.15
N MET A 57 -5.48 14.00 0.55
CA MET A 57 -4.65 13.43 -0.51
C MET A 57 -3.53 12.58 0.09
N ALA A 58 -3.40 11.34 -0.39
CA ALA A 58 -2.25 10.48 -0.18
C ALA A 58 -1.69 10.06 -1.56
N GLY A 59 -0.60 10.69 -1.99
CA GLY A 59 -0.19 10.66 -3.39
C GLY A 59 -1.27 11.29 -4.28
N LEU A 60 -1.76 10.56 -5.27
CA LEU A 60 -2.89 10.99 -6.13
C LEU A 60 -4.25 10.52 -5.61
N TRP A 61 -4.30 9.78 -4.52
CA TRP A 61 -5.52 9.19 -4.00
C TRP A 61 -6.17 10.05 -2.94
N HIS A 62 -7.51 10.17 -3.01
CA HIS A 62 -8.35 10.75 -1.98
C HIS A 62 -8.69 9.65 -0.96
N ARG A 63 -8.20 9.79 0.26
CA ARG A 63 -8.35 8.79 1.33
C ARG A 63 -9.01 9.41 2.56
N PRO A 64 -9.76 8.62 3.36
CA PRO A 64 -10.22 9.07 4.67
C PRO A 64 -9.06 9.55 5.54
N TRP A 65 -9.16 10.78 6.02
CA TRP A 65 -8.19 11.37 6.95
C TRP A 65 -8.58 11.05 8.38
N TYR A 66 -9.83 11.33 8.73
CA TYR A 66 -10.46 10.98 10.00
C TYR A 66 -11.99 10.95 9.81
N PHE A 67 -12.70 10.38 10.83
CA PHE A 67 -14.16 10.30 10.88
C PHE A 67 -14.62 11.06 12.13
N ALA A 68 -14.96 12.35 12.00
CA ALA A 68 -15.42 13.16 13.11
C ALA A 68 -16.85 12.84 13.50
N ARG A 69 -17.15 12.88 14.80
CA ARG A 69 -18.50 12.98 15.36
C ARG A 69 -18.90 14.43 15.49
N GLU A 70 -20.18 14.68 15.75
CA GLU A 70 -20.66 16.04 15.97
C GLU A 70 -19.87 16.73 17.09
N GLY A 71 -19.32 17.91 16.79
CA GLY A 71 -18.51 18.70 17.71
C GLY A 71 -17.05 18.28 17.86
N GLU A 72 -16.61 17.19 17.21
CA GLU A 72 -15.18 16.80 17.21
C GLU A 72 -14.39 17.53 16.13
N GLY A 73 -13.18 17.98 16.49
CA GLY A 73 -12.13 18.29 15.53
C GLY A 73 -11.28 17.08 15.20
N ILE A 74 -10.22 17.30 14.39
CA ILE A 74 -9.30 16.22 13.98
C ILE A 74 -8.64 15.56 15.19
N THR A 75 -8.25 16.35 16.22
CA THR A 75 -7.52 15.83 17.38
C THR A 75 -8.37 14.86 18.18
N GLU A 76 -9.60 15.24 18.51
CA GLU A 76 -10.54 14.40 19.24
C GLU A 76 -10.88 13.15 18.43
N ALA A 77 -11.10 13.30 17.13
CA ALA A 77 -11.47 12.20 16.24
C ALA A 77 -10.36 11.14 16.17
N TYR A 78 -9.12 11.50 15.82
CA TYR A 78 -8.06 10.49 15.67
C TYR A 78 -7.65 9.85 16.99
N ILE A 79 -7.71 10.59 18.11
CA ILE A 79 -7.47 10.00 19.45
C ILE A 79 -8.50 8.92 19.74
N ARG A 80 -9.78 9.24 19.55
CA ARG A 80 -10.89 8.28 19.74
C ARG A 80 -10.75 7.07 18.81
N GLU A 81 -10.44 7.29 17.54
CA GLU A 81 -10.22 6.22 16.55
C GLU A 81 -9.07 5.30 16.97
N THR A 82 -7.94 5.89 17.38
CA THR A 82 -6.77 5.16 17.88
C THR A 82 -7.10 4.32 19.10
N GLU A 83 -7.72 4.94 20.12
CA GLU A 83 -8.10 4.23 21.35
C GLU A 83 -9.12 3.12 21.08
N THR A 84 -10.12 3.38 20.23
CA THR A 84 -11.14 2.39 19.90
C THR A 84 -10.51 1.20 19.18
N THR A 85 -9.63 1.44 18.19
CA THR A 85 -8.91 0.38 17.50
C THR A 85 -8.08 -0.47 18.46
N ARG A 86 -7.41 0.14 19.45
CA ARG A 86 -6.66 -0.57 20.49
C ARG A 86 -7.54 -1.41 21.42
N LYS A 87 -8.73 -0.92 21.75
CA LYS A 87 -9.63 -1.56 22.74
C LYS A 87 -10.58 -2.58 22.12
N THR A 88 -11.01 -2.35 20.89
CA THR A 88 -12.04 -3.15 20.22
C THR A 88 -11.66 -3.52 18.79
N VAL A 89 -12.13 -2.77 17.80
CA VAL A 89 -11.82 -2.98 16.38
C VAL A 89 -11.97 -1.69 15.59
N GLY A 90 -11.08 -1.47 14.62
CA GLY A 90 -11.17 -0.39 13.65
C GLY A 90 -11.14 -0.92 12.21
N LEU A 91 -11.85 -0.24 11.33
CA LEU A 91 -11.83 -0.49 9.88
C LEU A 91 -11.19 0.70 9.15
N CYS A 92 -10.25 0.43 8.25
CA CYS A 92 -9.58 1.47 7.46
C CYS A 92 -9.51 1.08 5.98
N ASP A 93 -9.88 2.01 5.11
CA ASP A 93 -9.72 1.85 3.65
C ASP A 93 -8.22 1.85 3.28
N VAL A 94 -7.70 0.69 2.87
CA VAL A 94 -6.33 0.49 2.38
C VAL A 94 -6.27 0.22 0.88
N THR A 95 -7.36 0.48 0.17
CA THR A 95 -7.48 0.25 -1.29
C THR A 95 -6.41 0.94 -2.11
N SER A 96 -5.93 2.09 -1.67
CA SER A 96 -4.95 2.88 -2.42
C SER A 96 -3.53 2.32 -2.41
N LEU A 97 -3.22 1.32 -1.59
CA LEU A 97 -1.94 0.61 -1.65
C LEU A 97 -1.70 0.09 -3.08
N GLY A 98 -0.48 0.20 -3.57
CA GLY A 98 -0.12 -0.44 -4.81
C GLY A 98 -0.29 -1.96 -4.69
N LYS A 99 -0.85 -2.59 -5.71
CA LYS A 99 -0.98 -4.04 -5.78
C LYS A 99 -0.44 -4.50 -7.13
N ILE A 100 0.50 -5.43 -7.09
CA ILE A 100 1.16 -5.96 -8.28
C ILE A 100 1.04 -7.49 -8.24
N SER A 101 0.49 -8.06 -9.30
CA SER A 101 0.53 -9.51 -9.54
C SER A 101 1.86 -9.86 -10.19
N ILE A 102 2.55 -10.85 -9.63
CA ILE A 102 3.80 -11.38 -10.14
C ILE A 102 3.60 -12.85 -10.43
N GLN A 103 3.73 -13.24 -11.69
CA GLN A 103 3.41 -14.58 -12.15
C GLN A 103 4.54 -15.15 -13.02
N GLY A 104 4.76 -16.42 -12.91
CA GLY A 104 5.70 -17.16 -13.75
C GLY A 104 6.55 -18.16 -12.98
N PRO A 105 7.17 -19.12 -13.67
CA PRO A 105 7.98 -20.14 -13.02
C PRO A 105 9.18 -19.56 -12.26
N ASP A 106 9.70 -18.40 -12.68
CA ASP A 106 10.84 -17.74 -12.05
C ASP A 106 10.43 -16.60 -11.09
N ALA A 107 9.14 -16.47 -10.75
CA ALA A 107 8.63 -15.41 -9.87
C ALA A 107 9.29 -15.41 -8.49
N THR A 108 9.54 -16.60 -7.91
CA THR A 108 10.26 -16.74 -6.63
C THR A 108 11.69 -16.20 -6.72
N GLU A 109 12.42 -16.54 -7.77
CA GLU A 109 13.79 -16.10 -7.99
C GLU A 109 13.83 -14.58 -8.22
N PHE A 110 12.92 -14.04 -9.01
CA PHE A 110 12.77 -12.61 -9.25
C PHE A 110 12.59 -11.84 -7.94
N LEU A 111 11.64 -12.24 -7.11
CA LEU A 111 11.40 -11.63 -5.79
C LEU A 111 12.61 -11.78 -4.88
N ASN A 112 13.31 -12.91 -4.95
CA ASN A 112 14.49 -13.14 -4.15
C ASN A 112 15.67 -12.24 -4.54
N ARG A 113 15.77 -11.81 -5.81
CA ARG A 113 16.78 -10.83 -6.27
C ARG A 113 16.42 -9.40 -5.89
N ILE A 114 15.14 -9.06 -5.79
CA ILE A 114 14.65 -7.71 -5.50
C ILE A 114 14.73 -7.39 -4.01
N TYR A 115 14.09 -8.22 -3.19
CA TYR A 115 13.96 -7.97 -1.76
C TYR A 115 15.25 -8.26 -1.00
N THR A 116 15.51 -7.49 0.05
CA THR A 116 16.67 -7.67 0.94
C THR A 116 16.63 -8.98 1.70
N ASN A 117 15.43 -9.44 2.10
CA ASN A 117 15.21 -10.69 2.80
C ASN A 117 14.89 -11.85 1.84
N PRO A 118 15.06 -13.12 2.26
CA PRO A 118 14.92 -14.27 1.37
C PRO A 118 13.46 -14.60 1.11
N PHE A 119 13.10 -14.84 -0.17
CA PHE A 119 11.78 -15.28 -0.62
C PHE A 119 11.74 -16.76 -1.05
N ALA A 120 12.90 -17.36 -1.33
CA ALA A 120 13.01 -18.73 -1.85
C ALA A 120 12.28 -19.79 -1.00
N LYS A 121 12.18 -19.57 0.32
CA LYS A 121 11.52 -20.50 1.25
C LYS A 121 10.20 -19.98 1.81
N LEU A 122 9.58 -18.98 1.17
CA LEU A 122 8.25 -18.52 1.57
C LEU A 122 7.22 -19.61 1.21
N PRO A 123 6.48 -20.20 2.16
CA PRO A 123 5.46 -21.19 1.84
C PRO A 123 4.28 -20.57 1.10
N ILE A 124 3.55 -21.38 0.32
CA ILE A 124 2.24 -21.00 -0.23
C ILE A 124 1.28 -20.72 0.93
N GLY A 125 0.38 -19.75 0.75
CA GLY A 125 -0.53 -19.29 1.80
C GLY A 125 0.14 -18.46 2.89
N LYS A 126 1.33 -17.89 2.61
CA LYS A 126 2.04 -17.00 3.54
C LYS A 126 2.39 -15.67 2.90
N ALA A 127 2.31 -14.62 3.72
CA ALA A 127 2.83 -13.31 3.42
C ALA A 127 4.25 -13.15 3.98
N ARG A 128 5.00 -12.20 3.42
CA ARG A 128 6.28 -11.74 3.94
C ARG A 128 6.41 -10.24 3.75
N TYR A 129 6.74 -9.54 4.81
CA TYR A 129 7.17 -8.14 4.72
C TYR A 129 8.57 -8.10 4.12
N GLY A 130 8.77 -7.25 3.14
CA GLY A 130 10.02 -7.11 2.42
C GLY A 130 10.39 -5.65 2.18
N ILE A 131 11.69 -5.40 2.03
CA ILE A 131 12.25 -4.08 1.73
C ILE A 131 12.99 -4.16 0.42
N MET A 132 12.70 -3.20 -0.47
CA MET A 132 13.40 -3.00 -1.73
C MET A 132 14.39 -1.86 -1.59
N LEU A 133 15.60 -2.06 -2.12
CA LEU A 133 16.61 -1.02 -2.23
C LEU A 133 16.80 -0.58 -3.68
N ARG A 134 17.29 0.62 -3.86
CA ARG A 134 17.91 1.06 -5.12
C ARG A 134 19.31 0.49 -5.22
N ASP A 135 19.92 0.58 -6.40
CA ASP A 135 21.31 0.14 -6.63
C ASP A 135 22.32 0.80 -5.67
N ASP A 136 22.04 2.03 -5.27
CA ASP A 136 22.87 2.80 -4.33
C ASP A 136 22.73 2.38 -2.86
N GLY A 137 21.84 1.42 -2.54
CA GLY A 137 21.63 0.90 -1.20
C GLY A 137 20.61 1.66 -0.36
N ILE A 138 20.01 2.72 -0.89
CA ILE A 138 18.93 3.47 -0.24
C ILE A 138 17.61 2.72 -0.39
N VAL A 139 16.76 2.80 0.64
CA VAL A 139 15.43 2.20 0.60
C VAL A 139 14.59 2.85 -0.49
N MET A 140 14.00 2.02 -1.34
CA MET A 140 13.11 2.44 -2.41
C MET A 140 11.65 2.33 -2.03
N ASP A 141 11.27 1.21 -1.43
CA ASP A 141 9.90 0.92 -0.98
C ASP A 141 9.89 -0.27 -0.01
N ASP A 142 8.80 -0.43 0.69
CA ASP A 142 8.50 -1.58 1.54
C ASP A 142 7.07 -2.07 1.29
N GLY A 143 6.78 -3.27 1.75
CA GLY A 143 5.44 -3.83 1.63
C GLY A 143 5.39 -5.32 1.94
N THR A 144 4.21 -5.89 1.79
CA THR A 144 4.01 -7.33 1.95
C THR A 144 3.84 -8.01 0.60
N THR A 145 4.41 -9.21 0.49
CA THR A 145 4.24 -10.05 -0.69
C THR A 145 3.68 -11.39 -0.25
N TRP A 146 2.57 -11.80 -0.84
CA TRP A 146 1.78 -12.97 -0.52
C TRP A 146 2.02 -14.05 -1.55
N ARG A 147 2.40 -15.23 -1.16
CA ARG A 147 2.53 -16.36 -2.08
C ARG A 147 1.21 -17.09 -2.19
N LEU A 148 0.55 -16.95 -3.34
CA LEU A 148 -0.76 -17.53 -3.60
C LEU A 148 -0.66 -18.97 -4.16
N SER A 149 0.37 -19.21 -5.00
CA SER A 149 0.63 -20.52 -5.58
C SER A 149 2.14 -20.77 -5.78
N GLU A 150 2.51 -21.82 -6.47
CA GLU A 150 3.91 -22.08 -6.83
C GLU A 150 4.49 -20.96 -7.70
N THR A 151 3.68 -20.34 -8.53
CA THR A 151 4.09 -19.41 -9.58
C THR A 151 3.39 -18.04 -9.49
N GLU A 152 2.61 -17.79 -8.43
CA GLU A 152 1.84 -16.56 -8.30
C GLU A 152 2.05 -15.88 -6.95
N TYR A 153 2.32 -14.58 -7.02
CA TYR A 153 2.45 -13.71 -5.85
C TYR A 153 1.61 -12.44 -6.02
N PHE A 154 1.09 -11.96 -4.90
CA PHE A 154 0.41 -10.69 -4.78
C PHE A 154 1.26 -9.76 -3.90
N MET A 155 1.85 -8.75 -4.50
CA MET A 155 2.73 -7.78 -3.85
C MET A 155 1.94 -6.52 -3.52
N THR A 156 2.08 -6.01 -2.29
CA THR A 156 1.62 -4.65 -1.94
C THR A 156 2.80 -3.69 -1.85
N THR A 157 2.56 -2.41 -2.15
CA THR A 157 3.54 -1.32 -2.12
C THR A 157 2.95 -0.09 -1.45
N THR A 158 3.80 0.85 -1.04
CA THR A 158 3.35 2.17 -0.60
C THR A 158 2.49 2.83 -1.67
N THR A 159 1.38 3.46 -1.26
CA THR A 159 0.42 4.14 -2.15
C THR A 159 1.10 5.07 -3.14
N ALA A 160 1.98 5.94 -2.66
CA ALA A 160 2.66 6.95 -3.49
C ALA A 160 3.73 6.35 -4.42
N HIS A 161 4.24 5.17 -4.12
CA HIS A 161 5.33 4.53 -4.85
C HIS A 161 4.86 3.45 -5.85
N ALA A 162 3.59 3.12 -5.90
CA ALA A 162 3.06 2.02 -6.71
C ALA A 162 3.53 2.06 -8.18
N ALA A 163 3.42 3.23 -8.82
CA ALA A 163 3.86 3.40 -10.21
C ALA A 163 5.38 3.30 -10.35
N LYS A 164 6.14 3.87 -9.40
CA LYS A 164 7.61 3.81 -9.39
C LYS A 164 8.11 2.38 -9.25
N VAL A 165 7.51 1.61 -8.34
CA VAL A 165 7.84 0.20 -8.16
C VAL A 165 7.52 -0.59 -9.42
N MET A 166 6.34 -0.39 -10.03
CA MET A 166 5.95 -1.08 -11.26
C MET A 166 6.96 -0.85 -12.39
N VAL A 167 7.31 0.42 -12.65
CA VAL A 167 8.31 0.78 -13.66
C VAL A 167 9.66 0.12 -13.36
N PHE A 168 10.09 0.11 -12.10
CA PHE A 168 11.35 -0.52 -11.69
C PHE A 168 11.34 -2.04 -11.95
N LEU A 169 10.26 -2.73 -11.62
CA LEU A 169 10.14 -4.18 -11.87
C LEU A 169 10.18 -4.51 -13.37
N GLU A 170 9.47 -3.71 -14.18
CA GLU A 170 9.49 -3.86 -15.65
C GLU A 170 10.86 -3.59 -16.23
N GLU A 171 11.56 -2.53 -15.77
CA GLU A 171 12.91 -2.22 -16.21
C GLU A 171 13.88 -3.38 -15.94
N LEU A 172 13.83 -3.98 -14.75
CA LEU A 172 14.66 -5.12 -14.39
C LEU A 172 14.46 -6.31 -15.32
N LEU A 173 13.21 -6.64 -15.64
CA LEU A 173 12.88 -7.74 -16.55
C LEU A 173 13.27 -7.44 -18.00
N GLN A 174 13.17 -6.19 -18.43
CA GLN A 174 13.49 -5.81 -19.81
C GLN A 174 14.98 -5.57 -20.07
N THR A 175 15.77 -5.25 -19.02
CA THR A 175 17.16 -4.85 -19.20
C THR A 175 18.17 -5.76 -18.53
N ARG A 176 17.92 -6.22 -17.30
CA ARG A 176 18.90 -6.96 -16.48
C ARG A 176 18.64 -8.47 -16.43
N TRP A 177 17.38 -8.89 -16.45
CA TRP A 177 16.97 -10.28 -16.22
C TRP A 177 15.99 -10.77 -17.29
N GLN A 178 16.36 -10.55 -18.54
CA GLN A 178 15.54 -10.93 -19.72
C GLN A 178 15.35 -12.45 -19.86
N ASP A 179 16.17 -13.24 -19.19
CA ASP A 179 16.10 -14.70 -19.16
C ASP A 179 15.02 -15.22 -18.18
N LEU A 180 14.56 -14.40 -17.25
CA LEU A 180 13.52 -14.81 -16.29
C LEU A 180 12.13 -14.84 -16.94
N LYS A 181 11.43 -15.95 -16.73
CA LYS A 181 10.04 -16.13 -17.17
C LYS A 181 9.08 -15.61 -16.11
N VAL A 182 8.91 -14.31 -16.06
CA VAL A 182 8.09 -13.60 -15.09
C VAL A 182 7.25 -12.55 -15.81
N HIS A 183 6.00 -12.43 -15.40
CA HIS A 183 5.09 -11.37 -15.79
C HIS A 183 4.73 -10.54 -14.56
N VAL A 184 4.81 -9.23 -14.67
CA VAL A 184 4.39 -8.27 -13.66
C VAL A 184 3.21 -7.47 -14.19
N THR A 185 2.16 -7.32 -13.39
CA THR A 185 0.95 -6.60 -13.79
C THR A 185 0.43 -5.78 -12.62
N SER A 186 0.22 -4.48 -12.84
CA SER A 186 -0.47 -3.65 -11.86
C SER A 186 -1.93 -4.07 -11.75
N VAL A 187 -2.32 -4.48 -10.55
CA VAL A 187 -3.71 -4.85 -10.22
C VAL A 187 -4.28 -3.92 -9.14
N SER A 188 -3.67 -2.74 -8.96
CA SER A 188 -4.02 -1.78 -7.91
C SER A 188 -5.48 -1.37 -7.96
N GLU A 189 -6.06 -1.24 -9.15
CA GLU A 189 -7.45 -0.83 -9.35
C GLU A 189 -8.44 -1.99 -9.41
N GLN A 190 -7.92 -3.22 -9.52
CA GLN A 190 -8.76 -4.43 -9.58
C GLN A 190 -9.18 -4.93 -8.20
N TRP A 191 -8.46 -4.52 -7.14
CA TRP A 191 -8.67 -4.98 -5.77
C TRP A 191 -8.88 -3.80 -4.84
N ALA A 192 -9.98 -3.82 -4.12
CA ALA A 192 -10.25 -2.93 -2.99
C ALA A 192 -9.95 -3.64 -1.68
N GLY A 193 -9.41 -2.92 -0.71
CA GLY A 193 -8.98 -3.51 0.55
C GLY A 193 -9.41 -2.72 1.78
N SER A 194 -9.81 -3.44 2.83
CA SER A 194 -10.04 -2.90 4.17
C SER A 194 -9.08 -3.55 5.16
N ALA A 195 -8.39 -2.75 5.95
CA ALA A 195 -7.74 -3.22 7.16
C ALA A 195 -8.79 -3.38 8.27
N VAL A 196 -8.77 -4.51 8.95
CA VAL A 196 -9.60 -4.83 10.13
C VAL A 196 -8.64 -5.06 11.29
N ALA A 197 -8.50 -4.08 12.18
CA ALA A 197 -7.46 -4.04 13.20
C ALA A 197 -8.07 -3.92 14.61
N GLY A 198 -7.47 -4.59 15.57
CA GLY A 198 -7.87 -4.56 16.96
C GLY A 198 -8.17 -5.93 17.54
N PRO A 199 -8.30 -6.05 18.88
CA PRO A 199 -8.54 -7.33 19.56
C PRO A 199 -9.74 -8.12 19.03
N LYS A 200 -10.80 -7.45 18.59
CA LYS A 200 -12.03 -8.06 18.07
C LYS A 200 -12.05 -8.23 16.54
N SER A 201 -10.92 -7.95 15.86
CA SER A 201 -10.85 -7.99 14.39
C SER A 201 -11.18 -9.36 13.80
N ARG A 202 -10.78 -10.45 14.47
CA ARG A 202 -11.11 -11.80 14.07
C ARG A 202 -12.60 -12.06 14.12
N GLU A 203 -13.24 -11.70 15.22
CA GLU A 203 -14.70 -11.90 15.42
C GLU A 203 -15.53 -11.21 14.33
N VAL A 204 -15.09 -10.01 13.89
CA VAL A 204 -15.72 -9.30 12.78
C VAL A 204 -15.62 -10.11 11.49
N LEU A 205 -14.41 -10.59 11.16
CA LEU A 205 -14.22 -11.36 9.94
C LEU A 205 -14.91 -12.73 9.98
N GLU A 206 -14.88 -13.44 11.12
CA GLU A 206 -15.62 -14.70 11.32
C GLU A 206 -17.12 -14.53 11.08
N ALA A 207 -17.68 -13.39 11.50
CA ALA A 207 -19.09 -13.08 11.24
C ALA A 207 -19.39 -12.76 9.76
N CYS A 208 -18.37 -12.36 8.96
CA CYS A 208 -18.55 -11.94 7.58
C CYS A 208 -18.19 -13.02 6.54
N VAL A 209 -17.32 -13.99 6.86
CA VAL A 209 -16.99 -15.08 5.94
C VAL A 209 -18.11 -16.13 5.87
N GLU A 210 -18.22 -16.85 4.75
CA GLU A 210 -19.17 -17.95 4.61
C GLU A 210 -18.82 -19.16 5.51
N ASP A 211 -17.52 -19.48 5.59
CA ASP A 211 -17.00 -20.54 6.46
C ASP A 211 -16.11 -19.94 7.57
N PRO A 212 -16.63 -19.73 8.79
CA PRO A 212 -15.83 -19.19 9.90
C PRO A 212 -14.64 -20.07 10.31
N ALA A 213 -14.66 -21.38 10.02
CA ALA A 213 -13.57 -22.27 10.38
C ALA A 213 -12.24 -21.91 9.72
N VAL A 214 -12.26 -21.21 8.59
CA VAL A 214 -11.04 -20.73 7.89
C VAL A 214 -10.27 -19.68 8.70
N MET A 215 -10.92 -19.06 9.70
CA MET A 215 -10.32 -18.01 10.53
C MET A 215 -9.64 -18.55 11.80
N ALA A 216 -9.73 -19.85 12.07
CA ALA A 216 -9.12 -20.47 13.26
C ALA A 216 -7.58 -20.30 13.28
N ASP A 217 -7.00 -20.13 14.46
CA ASP A 217 -5.54 -19.87 14.63
C ASP A 217 -4.66 -20.96 14.02
N GLU A 218 -5.10 -22.20 14.09
CA GLU A 218 -4.38 -23.37 13.56
C GLU A 218 -4.34 -23.38 12.03
N VAL A 219 -5.39 -22.84 11.40
CA VAL A 219 -5.54 -22.77 9.94
C VAL A 219 -4.96 -21.47 9.40
N PHE A 220 -5.19 -20.37 10.12
CA PHE A 220 -4.83 -19.02 9.70
C PHE A 220 -3.91 -18.32 10.71
N PRO A 221 -2.66 -18.79 10.87
CA PRO A 221 -1.69 -18.21 11.79
C PRO A 221 -1.18 -16.86 11.29
N PHE A 222 -0.45 -16.12 12.14
CA PHE A 222 0.20 -14.86 11.77
C PHE A 222 1.01 -14.99 10.47
N MET A 223 0.97 -13.97 9.63
CA MET A 223 1.48 -13.94 8.25
C MET A 223 0.83 -15.00 7.33
N GLY A 224 -0.30 -15.59 7.73
CA GLY A 224 -1.12 -16.42 6.85
C GLY A 224 -1.83 -15.59 5.78
N VAL A 225 -2.14 -16.23 4.66
CA VAL A 225 -2.96 -15.71 3.56
C VAL A 225 -3.94 -16.79 3.17
N ILE A 226 -5.20 -16.42 3.05
CA ILE A 226 -6.26 -17.30 2.57
C ILE A 226 -7.04 -16.66 1.44
N GLU A 227 -7.52 -17.47 0.52
CA GLU A 227 -8.58 -17.12 -0.42
C GLU A 227 -9.86 -17.75 0.09
N THR A 228 -10.90 -16.95 0.25
CA THR A 228 -12.18 -17.34 0.84
C THR A 228 -13.32 -16.56 0.20
N THR A 229 -14.52 -16.76 0.70
CA THR A 229 -15.73 -16.06 0.23
C THR A 229 -16.37 -15.38 1.43
N LEU A 230 -16.69 -14.09 1.30
CA LEU A 230 -17.56 -13.40 2.24
C LEU A 230 -19.03 -13.75 1.96
N LYS A 231 -19.87 -13.57 2.97
CA LYS A 231 -21.32 -13.73 2.83
C LYS A 231 -21.86 -13.01 1.61
N GLY A 232 -22.79 -13.65 0.90
CA GLY A 232 -23.29 -13.15 -0.38
C GLY A 232 -22.44 -13.53 -1.59
N GLY A 233 -21.52 -14.49 -1.44
CA GLY A 233 -20.73 -15.03 -2.55
C GLY A 233 -19.58 -14.11 -3.02
N ILE A 234 -19.11 -13.18 -2.19
CA ILE A 234 -18.05 -12.21 -2.56
C ILE A 234 -16.68 -12.87 -2.43
N PRO A 235 -15.91 -13.04 -3.53
CA PRO A 235 -14.55 -13.57 -3.45
C PRO A 235 -13.65 -12.63 -2.62
N CYS A 236 -12.87 -13.19 -1.71
CA CYS A 236 -12.03 -12.40 -0.83
C CYS A 236 -10.66 -13.07 -0.60
N ARG A 237 -9.62 -12.26 -0.59
CA ARG A 237 -8.28 -12.61 -0.11
C ARG A 237 -8.07 -11.95 1.23
N ILE A 238 -7.70 -12.73 2.25
CA ILE A 238 -7.43 -12.19 3.58
C ILE A 238 -6.00 -12.55 3.98
N ALA A 239 -5.24 -11.56 4.43
CA ALA A 239 -3.94 -11.77 5.04
C ALA A 239 -4.00 -11.37 6.52
N ARG A 240 -3.43 -12.22 7.40
CA ARG A 240 -3.27 -11.91 8.83
C ARG A 240 -1.96 -11.16 9.04
N ILE A 241 -2.01 -9.87 8.81
CA ILE A 241 -0.89 -8.94 8.90
C ILE A 241 -1.30 -7.70 9.68
N SER A 242 -0.37 -7.04 10.33
CA SER A 242 -0.65 -5.88 11.17
C SER A 242 0.32 -4.75 10.90
N PHE A 243 -0.23 -3.62 10.45
CA PHE A 243 0.49 -2.36 10.36
C PHE A 243 0.33 -1.52 11.64
N SER A 244 -0.84 -1.58 12.27
CA SER A 244 -1.20 -0.83 13.47
C SER A 244 -0.61 -1.37 14.76
N GLY A 245 -0.14 -2.63 14.78
CA GLY A 245 0.42 -3.29 15.96
C GLY A 245 -0.56 -4.15 16.75
N GLU A 246 -1.84 -4.07 16.43
CA GLU A 246 -2.88 -4.95 16.98
C GLU A 246 -2.92 -6.29 16.22
N MET A 247 -3.73 -7.23 16.72
CA MET A 247 -4.20 -8.31 15.86
C MET A 247 -4.95 -7.67 14.69
N ALA A 248 -4.52 -7.93 13.48
CA ALA A 248 -5.11 -7.27 12.32
C ALA A 248 -5.07 -8.17 11.09
N TYR A 249 -5.95 -7.82 10.17
CA TYR A 249 -6.12 -8.46 8.88
C TYR A 249 -6.27 -7.40 7.81
N GLU A 250 -5.84 -7.73 6.60
CA GLU A 250 -6.21 -6.99 5.40
C GLU A 250 -7.08 -7.90 4.53
N ALA A 251 -8.29 -7.47 4.27
CA ALA A 251 -9.26 -8.17 3.42
C ALA A 251 -9.38 -7.44 2.09
N TYR A 252 -9.14 -8.15 0.98
CA TYR A 252 -9.22 -7.62 -0.38
C TYR A 252 -10.28 -8.35 -1.19
N VAL A 253 -11.13 -7.58 -1.85
CA VAL A 253 -12.16 -8.06 -2.78
C VAL A 253 -11.95 -7.44 -4.15
N PRO A 254 -12.46 -8.03 -5.25
CA PRO A 254 -12.52 -7.34 -6.53
C PRO A 254 -13.23 -5.99 -6.36
N SER A 255 -12.74 -4.95 -7.02
CA SER A 255 -13.11 -3.55 -6.74
C SER A 255 -14.60 -3.27 -6.76
N ASP A 256 -15.36 -3.95 -7.63
CA ASP A 256 -16.81 -3.78 -7.74
C ASP A 256 -17.59 -4.23 -6.49
N TYR A 257 -16.97 -5.08 -5.66
CA TYR A 257 -17.57 -5.54 -4.39
C TYR A 257 -17.18 -4.69 -3.17
N ALA A 258 -16.41 -3.62 -3.36
CA ALA A 258 -15.88 -2.85 -2.24
C ALA A 258 -16.96 -2.27 -1.32
N PRO A 259 -18.02 -1.60 -1.81
CA PRO A 259 -19.10 -1.15 -0.93
C PRO A 259 -19.80 -2.30 -0.22
N ALA A 260 -20.08 -3.41 -0.94
CA ALA A 260 -20.73 -4.58 -0.35
C ALA A 260 -19.88 -5.24 0.74
N MET A 261 -18.55 -5.25 0.59
CA MET A 261 -17.64 -5.69 1.67
C MET A 261 -17.79 -4.80 2.90
N MET A 262 -17.83 -3.49 2.74
CA MET A 262 -17.97 -2.57 3.87
C MET A 262 -19.35 -2.67 4.52
N ASP A 263 -20.40 -2.91 3.74
CA ASP A 263 -21.78 -3.15 4.25
C ASP A 263 -21.87 -4.44 5.07
N LEU A 264 -20.98 -5.41 4.87
CA LEU A 264 -20.83 -6.59 5.71
C LEU A 264 -19.97 -6.32 6.96
N LEU A 265 -18.81 -5.65 6.78
CA LEU A 265 -17.83 -5.46 7.86
C LEU A 265 -18.28 -4.42 8.89
N TRP A 266 -18.89 -3.32 8.44
CA TRP A 266 -19.18 -2.20 9.31
C TRP A 266 -20.22 -2.53 10.40
N PRO A 267 -21.39 -3.14 10.12
CA PRO A 267 -22.34 -3.50 11.17
C PRO A 267 -21.75 -4.44 12.21
N GLU A 268 -20.88 -5.37 11.79
CA GLU A 268 -20.22 -6.30 12.69
C GLU A 268 -19.17 -5.60 13.57
N ALA A 269 -18.46 -4.62 13.03
CA ALA A 269 -17.53 -3.81 13.81
C ALA A 269 -18.29 -2.87 14.77
N GLU A 270 -19.33 -2.18 14.30
CA GLU A 270 -20.14 -1.26 15.07
C GLU A 270 -20.82 -1.95 16.26
N SER A 271 -21.35 -3.16 16.06
CA SER A 271 -21.97 -3.97 17.14
C SER A 271 -21.00 -4.38 18.25
N ARG A 272 -19.71 -4.25 17.99
CA ARG A 272 -18.61 -4.55 18.93
C ARG A 272 -17.93 -3.29 19.45
N ASP A 273 -18.59 -2.15 19.41
CA ASP A 273 -18.07 -0.84 19.78
C ASP A 273 -16.84 -0.43 18.96
N GLY A 274 -16.81 -0.83 17.70
CA GLY A 274 -15.75 -0.51 16.75
C GLY A 274 -15.84 0.88 16.14
N CYS A 275 -14.86 1.25 15.34
CA CYS A 275 -14.84 2.51 14.61
C CYS A 275 -14.36 2.36 13.17
N LEU A 276 -14.74 3.31 12.34
CA LEU A 276 -13.98 3.65 11.15
C LEU A 276 -12.80 4.53 11.58
N TYR A 277 -11.64 4.33 10.96
CA TYR A 277 -10.50 5.19 11.25
C TYR A 277 -9.74 5.61 9.98
N GLY A 278 -9.19 6.80 10.02
CA GLY A 278 -8.51 7.40 8.89
C GLY A 278 -7.00 7.37 9.00
N LEU A 279 -6.35 8.10 8.08
CA LEU A 279 -4.89 8.16 7.98
C LEU A 279 -4.22 8.77 9.20
N GLU A 280 -4.90 9.69 9.91
CA GLU A 280 -4.34 10.32 11.10
C GLU A 280 -4.20 9.31 12.25
N ALA A 281 -5.25 8.56 12.54
CA ALA A 281 -5.20 7.47 13.53
C ALA A 281 -4.25 6.35 13.08
N LEU A 282 -4.24 5.99 11.79
CA LEU A 282 -3.29 5.02 11.25
C LEU A 282 -1.84 5.47 11.48
N GLY A 283 -1.57 6.78 11.31
CA GLY A 283 -0.27 7.39 11.60
C GLY A 283 0.13 7.25 13.05
N ALA A 284 -0.77 7.52 14.00
CA ALA A 284 -0.53 7.34 15.44
C ALA A 284 -0.25 5.86 15.78
N LEU A 285 -1.12 4.97 15.33
CA LEU A 285 -1.03 3.52 15.58
C LEU A 285 0.29 2.92 15.10
N ARG A 286 0.75 3.26 13.88
CA ARG A 286 1.99 2.74 13.32
C ARG A 286 3.24 3.27 14.07
N ILE A 287 3.21 4.53 14.53
CA ILE A 287 4.30 5.12 15.33
C ILE A 287 4.44 4.37 16.65
N GLU A 288 3.35 4.10 17.34
CA GLU A 288 3.34 3.31 18.58
C GLU A 288 3.89 1.89 18.36
N LYS A 289 3.64 1.31 17.19
CA LYS A 289 4.18 0.01 16.79
C LYS A 289 5.65 0.09 16.40
N GLY A 290 6.14 1.24 15.94
CA GLY A 290 7.49 1.42 15.40
C GLY A 290 7.61 1.02 13.92
N HIS A 291 6.51 1.05 13.15
CA HIS A 291 6.56 0.86 11.70
C HIS A 291 6.97 2.15 10.98
N VAL A 292 7.89 2.02 10.04
CA VAL A 292 8.29 3.08 9.11
C VAL A 292 7.24 3.25 8.00
N THR A 293 7.16 4.45 7.45
CA THR A 293 6.32 4.77 6.27
C THR A 293 7.10 5.61 5.28
N GLY A 294 6.45 6.04 4.20
CA GLY A 294 7.04 6.97 3.24
C GLY A 294 7.55 8.29 3.84
N ALA A 295 7.11 8.65 5.05
CA ALA A 295 7.63 9.83 5.76
C ALA A 295 9.08 9.63 6.22
N GLU A 296 9.43 8.43 6.68
CA GLU A 296 10.79 8.04 7.05
C GLU A 296 11.58 7.50 5.84
N LEU A 297 10.90 6.84 4.90
CA LEU A 297 11.50 6.25 3.69
C LEU A 297 11.47 7.24 2.50
N ASP A 298 11.99 8.43 2.70
CA ASP A 298 11.91 9.55 1.76
C ASP A 298 12.92 9.52 0.60
N GLY A 299 13.66 8.41 0.46
CA GLY A 299 14.68 8.22 -0.56
C GLY A 299 16.09 8.66 -0.18
N ARG A 300 16.32 8.96 1.10
CA ARG A 300 17.62 9.33 1.68
C ARG A 300 18.09 8.36 2.77
N VAL A 301 17.21 7.49 3.22
CA VAL A 301 17.41 6.62 4.38
C VAL A 301 17.87 5.23 3.93
N SER A 302 18.94 4.73 4.54
CA SER A 302 19.38 3.34 4.36
C SER A 302 18.51 2.38 5.19
N ILE A 303 18.59 1.09 4.88
CA ILE A 303 17.89 0.07 5.68
C ILE A 303 18.40 0.01 7.13
N ASP A 304 19.65 0.38 7.36
CA ASP A 304 20.26 0.39 8.69
C ASP A 304 19.79 1.62 9.49
N ASP A 305 19.70 2.80 8.84
CA ASP A 305 19.14 4.03 9.44
C ASP A 305 17.67 3.83 9.84
N ALA A 306 16.91 3.08 9.05
CA ALA A 306 15.53 2.72 9.38
C ALA A 306 15.41 1.69 10.53
N GLY A 307 16.52 1.21 11.09
CA GLY A 307 16.52 0.17 12.12
C GLY A 307 16.19 -1.24 11.61
N LEU A 308 16.13 -1.42 10.28
CA LEU A 308 15.68 -2.66 9.61
C LEU A 308 16.85 -3.48 9.02
N GLY A 309 18.08 -3.14 9.36
CA GLY A 309 19.30 -3.78 8.84
C GLY A 309 19.33 -5.31 8.98
N LYS A 310 18.71 -5.86 10.04
CA LYS A 310 18.58 -7.31 10.25
C LYS A 310 17.76 -8.03 9.18
N MET A 311 16.94 -7.31 8.41
CA MET A 311 16.14 -7.87 7.32
C MET A 311 16.97 -8.09 6.05
N ALA A 312 18.14 -7.48 5.94
CA ALA A 312 19.03 -7.70 4.82
C ALA A 312 19.83 -8.99 5.03
N SER A 313 19.51 -9.99 4.23
CA SER A 313 20.15 -11.32 4.32
C SER A 313 21.64 -11.23 3.95
N PRO A 314 22.54 -11.75 4.81
CA PRO A 314 23.96 -11.84 4.45
C PRO A 314 24.25 -12.99 3.46
N ASN A 315 23.29 -13.88 3.23
CA ASN A 315 23.50 -15.12 2.50
C ASN A 315 22.97 -15.10 1.06
N LYS A 316 22.60 -13.94 0.54
CA LYS A 316 22.14 -13.79 -0.83
C LYS A 316 22.49 -12.43 -1.39
N SER A 317 22.64 -12.34 -2.71
CA SER A 317 22.71 -11.07 -3.43
C SER A 317 21.30 -10.53 -3.68
N PHE A 318 21.15 -9.22 -3.61
CA PHE A 318 19.94 -8.48 -3.94
C PHE A 318 20.32 -7.09 -4.43
N ILE A 319 19.38 -6.39 -5.06
CA ILE A 319 19.63 -5.02 -5.54
C ILE A 319 20.04 -4.14 -4.36
N GLY A 320 21.09 -3.36 -4.53
CA GLY A 320 21.66 -2.48 -3.53
C GLY A 320 22.60 -3.16 -2.54
N SER A 321 22.72 -4.50 -2.53
CA SER A 321 23.58 -5.22 -1.58
C SER A 321 25.06 -4.84 -1.67
N ALA A 322 25.57 -4.51 -2.86
CA ALA A 322 26.97 -4.13 -3.09
C ALA A 322 27.32 -2.76 -2.49
N LEU A 323 26.40 -1.80 -2.55
CA LEU A 323 26.65 -0.42 -2.13
C LEU A 323 26.05 -0.08 -0.75
N ARG A 324 25.28 -0.99 -0.16
CA ARG A 324 24.63 -0.79 1.15
C ARG A 324 25.61 -0.41 2.27
N ASN A 325 26.81 -1.04 2.27
CA ASN A 325 27.80 -0.91 3.35
C ASN A 325 28.92 0.05 3.01
N ARG A 326 28.73 0.98 2.06
CA ARG A 326 29.76 1.95 1.73
C ARG A 326 29.97 2.95 2.87
N PRO A 327 31.22 3.44 3.07
CA PRO A 327 31.56 4.29 4.23
C PRO A 327 30.72 5.57 4.34
N GLU A 328 30.25 6.11 3.22
CA GLU A 328 29.48 7.36 3.17
C GLU A 328 28.14 7.26 3.88
N PHE A 329 27.56 6.06 4.02
CA PHE A 329 26.33 5.85 4.81
C PHE A 329 26.58 5.87 6.32
N CYS A 330 27.80 5.63 6.78
CA CYS A 330 28.16 5.70 8.18
C CYS A 330 28.30 7.14 8.71
N LEU A 331 28.38 8.14 7.84
CA LEU A 331 28.67 9.53 8.22
C LEU A 331 27.44 10.30 8.73
N LEU A 332 26.22 9.83 8.48
CA LEU A 332 25.00 10.50 8.95
C LEU A 332 24.74 10.36 10.45
N TYR A 333 25.36 9.38 11.11
CA TYR A 333 25.22 9.14 12.56
C TYR A 333 26.41 9.54 13.42
N THR A 334 27.50 10.05 12.85
CA THR A 334 28.74 10.37 13.58
C THR A 334 29.05 11.86 13.66
N SER A 335 28.05 12.71 13.43
CA SER A 335 28.19 14.13 13.76
C SER A 335 27.81 14.34 15.24
N PRO A 336 28.72 14.91 16.06
CA PRO A 336 28.47 15.13 17.50
C PRO A 336 27.36 16.13 17.77
#